data_34408d440de480b73b186d9f8b9df841
#
_entry.id   34408d440de480b73b186d9f8b9df841
#
_cell.length_a   1.000
_cell.length_b   1.000
_cell.length_c   1.000
_cell.angle_alpha   90.00
_cell.angle_beta   90.00
_cell.angle_gamma   90.00
#
_symmetry.space_group_name_H-M   'P 1'
#
loop_
_entity.id
_entity.type
_entity.pdbx_description
1 polymer ?
#
loop_
_entity_poly.entity_id
_entity_poly.type
_entity_poly.pdbx_seq_one_letter_code
_entity_poly.pdbx_strand_id
1 'polypeptide(L)'
;MPLFVKMFVSNMAISLSWYKDVLNLKSVFELPDKDGKTVMAHIRGKKYQDIMLVSKQSDREFNGEGVILNFAVDDIDKFAIRATKIGAEVKEGPVDRPWNARELVLKDPDGYVITLSMMIDKGKAFDDVIDRVR
;
A
#
# COMPACT_ATOMS: atom_id res chain seq x y z
N MET A 1 11.14 -11.06 8.07
CA MET A 1 10.95 -10.12 6.95
C MET A 1 12.30 -9.73 6.37
N PRO A 2 12.67 -10.26 5.19
CA PRO A 2 13.96 -9.88 4.61
C PRO A 2 14.01 -8.41 4.17
N LEU A 3 12.84 -7.84 3.80
CA LEU A 3 12.73 -6.42 3.47
C LEU A 3 11.38 -5.89 3.96
N PHE A 4 11.41 -4.72 4.58
CA PHE A 4 10.19 -3.99 4.93
C PHE A 4 10.48 -2.49 4.92
N VAL A 5 9.43 -1.71 4.81
CA VAL A 5 9.51 -0.25 4.76
C VAL A 5 8.93 0.33 6.05
N LYS A 6 9.62 1.30 6.63
CA LYS A 6 9.08 2.12 7.72
C LYS A 6 8.54 3.41 7.13
N MET A 7 7.31 3.75 7.48
CA MET A 7 6.65 4.94 6.97
C MET A 7 6.19 5.80 8.14
N PHE A 8 6.60 7.05 8.15
CA PHE A 8 6.10 7.99 9.13
C PHE A 8 4.66 8.36 8.80
N VAL A 9 3.82 8.37 9.83
CA VAL A 9 2.41 8.74 9.71
C VAL A 9 2.08 9.89 10.63
N SER A 10 1.22 10.80 10.19
CA SER A 10 0.80 11.95 10.98
C SER A 10 -0.25 11.59 12.03
N ASN A 11 -1.08 10.60 11.74
CA ASN A 11 -2.12 10.11 12.64
C ASN A 11 -2.21 8.60 12.54
N MET A 12 -1.71 7.90 13.56
CA MET A 12 -1.64 6.44 13.56
C MET A 12 -3.01 5.78 13.42
N ALA A 13 -4.02 6.29 14.13
CA ALA A 13 -5.36 5.70 14.09
C ALA A 13 -5.98 5.80 12.69
N ILE A 14 -5.84 6.95 12.04
CA ILE A 14 -6.34 7.17 10.68
C ILE A 14 -5.61 6.26 9.69
N SER A 15 -4.29 6.18 9.80
CA SER A 15 -3.49 5.35 8.89
C SER A 15 -3.78 3.86 9.07
N LEU A 16 -3.87 3.37 10.31
CA LEU A 16 -4.22 1.97 10.56
C LEU A 16 -5.58 1.62 9.98
N SER A 17 -6.57 2.49 10.15
CA SER A 17 -7.90 2.29 9.58
C SER A 17 -7.86 2.27 8.06
N TRP A 18 -7.12 3.20 7.46
CA TRP A 18 -7.01 3.27 6.00
C TRP A 18 -6.37 2.01 5.40
N TYR A 19 -5.24 1.57 5.96
CA TYR A 19 -4.55 0.38 5.45
C TYR A 19 -5.37 -0.89 5.65
N LYS A 20 -6.12 -0.96 6.75
CA LYS A 20 -7.03 -2.08 7.01
C LYS A 20 -8.22 -2.05 6.05
N ASP A 21 -8.90 -0.92 5.96
CA ASP A 21 -10.19 -0.84 5.27
C ASP A 21 -10.02 -0.75 3.75
N VAL A 22 -8.98 -0.10 3.26
CA VAL A 22 -8.72 0.06 1.83
C VAL A 22 -7.89 -1.11 1.28
N LEU A 23 -6.79 -1.47 1.96
CA LEU A 23 -5.83 -2.45 1.44
C LEU A 23 -5.92 -3.82 2.12
N ASN A 24 -6.77 -3.97 3.11
CA ASN A 24 -6.88 -5.22 3.88
C ASN A 24 -5.57 -5.63 4.56
N LEU A 25 -4.75 -4.66 4.96
CA LEU A 25 -3.54 -4.90 5.73
C LEU A 25 -3.89 -4.93 7.22
N LYS A 26 -3.55 -6.01 7.88
CA LYS A 26 -3.91 -6.23 9.28
C LYS A 26 -2.73 -5.96 10.20
N SER A 27 -3.03 -5.40 11.36
CA SER A 27 -2.03 -5.21 12.40
C SER A 27 -1.55 -6.56 12.94
N VAL A 28 -0.25 -6.78 12.89
CA VAL A 28 0.40 -7.99 13.44
C VAL A 28 0.96 -7.71 14.83
N PHE A 29 1.44 -6.48 15.02
CA PHE A 29 2.04 -6.06 16.27
C PHE A 29 1.95 -4.54 16.38
N GLU A 30 1.65 -4.05 17.58
CA GLU A 30 1.63 -2.63 17.87
C GLU A 30 2.45 -2.36 19.12
N LEU A 31 3.27 -1.33 19.07
CA LEU A 31 4.10 -0.89 20.19
C LEU A 31 3.49 0.39 20.78
N PRO A 32 2.99 0.37 22.02
CA PRO A 32 2.47 1.56 22.66
C PRO A 32 3.58 2.38 23.32
N ASP A 33 3.30 3.66 23.51
CA ASP A 33 4.11 4.49 24.40
C ASP A 33 3.62 4.33 25.86
N LYS A 34 4.20 5.09 26.77
CA LYS A 34 3.83 5.04 28.19
C LYS A 34 2.37 5.51 28.47
N ASP A 35 1.77 6.24 27.55
CA ASP A 35 0.39 6.70 27.65
C ASP A 35 -0.59 5.76 26.95
N GLY A 36 -0.11 4.66 26.41
CA GLY A 36 -0.92 3.68 25.71
C GLY A 36 -1.20 4.00 24.24
N LYS A 37 -0.63 5.06 23.70
CA LYS A 37 -0.79 5.40 22.28
C LYS A 37 0.16 4.56 21.44
N THR A 38 -0.34 4.00 20.34
CA THR A 38 0.49 3.23 19.41
C THR A 38 1.47 4.15 18.70
N VAL A 39 2.76 3.90 18.87
CA VAL A 39 3.83 4.67 18.21
C VAL A 39 4.46 3.92 17.05
N MET A 40 4.23 2.63 16.96
CA MET A 40 4.70 1.79 15.86
C MET A 40 3.72 0.66 15.64
N ALA A 41 3.40 0.37 14.38
CA ALA A 41 2.52 -0.73 14.03
C ALA A 41 3.11 -1.51 12.86
N HIS A 42 3.23 -2.82 13.03
CA HIS A 42 3.61 -3.73 11.97
C HIS A 42 2.32 -4.26 11.34
N ILE A 43 2.09 -3.93 10.08
CA ILE A 43 0.89 -4.35 9.36
C ILE A 43 1.26 -5.24 8.18
N ARG A 44 0.38 -6.19 7.87
CA ARG A 44 0.64 -7.23 6.88
C ARG A 44 -0.58 -7.50 6.02
N GLY A 45 -0.38 -7.58 4.70
CA GLY A 45 -1.37 -8.08 3.75
C GLY A 45 -1.15 -9.56 3.52
N LYS A 46 -0.68 -9.93 2.34
CA LYS A 46 -0.21 -11.29 2.06
C LYS A 46 1.12 -11.52 2.73
N LYS A 47 1.51 -12.79 2.88
CA LYS A 47 2.81 -13.14 3.44
C LYS A 47 3.92 -12.35 2.76
N TYR A 48 4.71 -11.70 3.60
CA TYR A 48 5.89 -10.90 3.27
C TYR A 48 5.59 -9.57 2.59
N GLN A 49 4.35 -9.16 2.51
CA GLN A 49 3.99 -7.79 2.12
C GLN A 49 3.70 -7.00 3.39
N ASP A 50 4.77 -6.57 4.03
CA ASP A 50 4.73 -5.95 5.35
C ASP A 50 5.25 -4.53 5.29
N ILE A 51 4.63 -3.65 6.08
CA ILE A 51 5.15 -2.31 6.33
C ILE A 51 5.07 -2.01 7.81
N MET A 52 5.91 -1.08 8.27
CA MET A 52 5.84 -0.54 9.62
C MET A 52 5.41 0.92 9.56
N LEU A 53 4.32 1.22 10.21
CA LEU A 53 3.90 2.60 10.42
C LEU A 53 4.53 3.10 11.70
N VAL A 54 5.12 4.29 11.64
CA VAL A 54 5.80 4.90 12.77
C VAL A 54 5.21 6.29 12.99
N SER A 55 4.79 6.58 14.21
CA SER A 55 4.25 7.89 14.53
C SER A 55 5.28 8.98 14.29
N LYS A 56 4.86 10.04 13.65
CA LYS A 56 5.66 11.24 13.44
C LYS A 56 6.11 11.79 14.80
N GLN A 57 7.40 12.00 14.95
CA GLN A 57 8.00 12.45 16.21
C GLN A 57 8.40 13.93 16.22
N SER A 58 8.15 14.62 15.12
CA SER A 58 8.45 16.04 15.00
C SER A 58 7.35 16.72 14.20
N ASP A 59 7.31 18.06 14.25
CA ASP A 59 6.36 18.85 13.46
C ASP A 59 6.78 18.98 12.00
N ARG A 60 7.83 18.28 11.58
CA ARG A 60 8.29 18.31 10.20
C ARG A 60 7.18 17.74 9.29
N GLU A 61 6.83 18.51 8.27
CA GLU A 61 5.90 18.07 7.26
C GLU A 61 6.57 17.08 6.30
N PHE A 62 5.82 16.11 5.82
CA PHE A 62 6.23 15.18 4.78
C PHE A 62 5.02 14.90 3.88
N ASN A 63 5.30 14.57 2.63
CA ASN A 63 4.25 14.41 1.60
C ASN A 63 4.29 13.06 0.89
N GLY A 64 5.09 12.12 1.37
CA GLY A 64 5.19 10.78 0.80
C GLY A 64 5.85 10.73 -0.57
N GLU A 65 6.50 11.79 -1.03
CA GLU A 65 7.16 11.82 -2.33
C GLU A 65 8.44 11.00 -2.37
N GLY A 66 8.79 10.54 -3.56
CA GLY A 66 10.06 9.86 -3.83
C GLY A 66 10.02 8.35 -3.74
N VAL A 67 8.97 7.78 -3.19
CA VAL A 67 8.81 6.31 -3.09
C VAL A 67 7.39 5.92 -3.44
N ILE A 68 7.26 4.87 -4.24
CA ILE A 68 5.98 4.25 -4.55
C ILE A 68 6.04 2.81 -4.03
N LEU A 69 5.05 2.42 -3.22
CA LEU A 69 4.94 1.05 -2.77
C LEU A 69 4.01 0.29 -3.70
N ASN A 70 4.45 -0.88 -4.15
CA ASN A 70 3.65 -1.73 -5.02
C ASN A 70 3.33 -3.04 -4.31
N PHE A 71 2.04 -3.31 -4.12
CA PHE A 71 1.56 -4.55 -3.52
C PHE A 71 0.95 -5.44 -4.60
N ALA A 72 1.35 -6.70 -4.63
CA ALA A 72 0.71 -7.70 -5.47
C ALA A 72 -0.60 -8.14 -4.82
N VAL A 73 -1.68 -8.13 -5.58
CA VAL A 73 -3.01 -8.56 -5.12
C VAL A 73 -3.64 -9.49 -6.15
N ASP A 74 -4.69 -10.21 -5.74
CA ASP A 74 -5.34 -11.19 -6.63
C ASP A 74 -6.46 -10.59 -7.48
N ASP A 75 -7.10 -9.53 -7.01
CA ASP A 75 -8.28 -8.96 -7.66
C ASP A 75 -8.30 -7.44 -7.51
N ILE A 76 -7.82 -6.76 -8.53
CA ILE A 76 -7.75 -5.28 -8.57
C ILE A 76 -9.15 -4.66 -8.49
N ASP A 77 -10.13 -5.21 -9.19
CA ASP A 77 -11.46 -4.61 -9.25
C ASP A 77 -12.14 -4.61 -7.89
N LYS A 78 -11.90 -5.64 -7.09
CA LYS A 78 -12.39 -5.72 -5.72
C LYS A 78 -11.82 -4.59 -4.85
N PHE A 79 -10.54 -4.31 -4.99
CA PHE A 79 -9.91 -3.21 -4.26
C PHE A 79 -10.40 -1.85 -4.75
N ALA A 80 -10.65 -1.70 -6.04
CA ALA A 80 -11.20 -0.46 -6.60
C ALA A 80 -12.60 -0.16 -6.04
N ILE A 81 -13.45 -1.19 -5.96
CA ILE A 81 -14.79 -1.06 -5.36
C ILE A 81 -14.68 -0.65 -3.88
N ARG A 82 -13.80 -1.31 -3.14
CA ARG A 82 -13.56 -1.02 -1.73
C ARG A 82 -13.07 0.42 -1.52
N ALA A 83 -12.10 0.85 -2.32
CA ALA A 83 -11.54 2.19 -2.24
C ALA A 83 -12.61 3.26 -2.50
N THR A 84 -13.42 3.07 -3.54
CA THR A 84 -14.51 3.99 -3.87
C THR A 84 -15.54 4.06 -2.75
N LYS A 85 -15.91 2.93 -2.18
CA LYS A 85 -16.89 2.85 -1.10
C LYS A 85 -16.44 3.59 0.15
N ILE A 86 -15.15 3.56 0.45
CA ILE A 86 -14.56 4.19 1.64
C ILE A 86 -14.23 5.66 1.36
N GLY A 87 -14.18 6.07 0.10
CA GLY A 87 -13.82 7.44 -0.30
C GLY A 87 -12.32 7.66 -0.34
N ALA A 88 -11.53 6.61 -0.57
CA ALA A 88 -10.09 6.73 -0.73
C ALA A 88 -9.74 7.50 -2.00
N GLU A 89 -8.62 8.22 -1.95
CA GLU A 89 -8.14 8.96 -3.12
C GLU A 89 -7.54 7.99 -4.13
N VAL A 90 -8.21 7.83 -5.27
CA VAL A 90 -7.74 7.01 -6.39
C VAL A 90 -7.06 7.95 -7.39
N LYS A 91 -5.77 7.76 -7.62
CA LYS A 91 -5.02 8.57 -8.58
C LYS A 91 -5.21 8.08 -10.00
N GLU A 92 -5.29 6.77 -10.19
CA GLU A 92 -5.38 6.17 -11.51
C GLU A 92 -5.89 4.73 -11.42
N GLY A 93 -6.63 4.31 -12.42
CA GLY A 93 -7.05 2.92 -12.58
C GLY A 93 -8.44 2.59 -12.05
N PRO A 94 -8.84 1.33 -12.14
CA PRO A 94 -8.06 0.20 -12.68
C PRO A 94 -7.64 0.39 -14.12
N VAL A 95 -6.40 0.05 -14.44
CA VAL A 95 -5.85 0.22 -15.78
C VAL A 95 -4.96 -0.96 -16.15
N ASP A 96 -5.04 -1.42 -17.39
CA ASP A 96 -4.19 -2.48 -17.91
C ASP A 96 -2.93 -1.88 -18.48
N ARG A 97 -1.80 -2.40 -18.04
CA ARG A 97 -0.47 -1.94 -18.47
C ARG A 97 0.13 -2.90 -19.52
N PRO A 98 1.01 -2.39 -20.40
CA PRO A 98 1.64 -3.24 -21.39
C PRO A 98 2.58 -4.31 -20.82
N TRP A 99 2.94 -4.21 -19.54
CA TRP A 99 3.80 -5.19 -18.85
C TRP A 99 3.01 -6.29 -18.13
N ASN A 100 1.86 -6.66 -18.66
CA ASN A 100 1.03 -7.76 -18.15
C ASN A 100 0.55 -7.53 -16.71
N ALA A 101 0.21 -6.30 -16.39
CA ALA A 101 -0.32 -5.96 -15.07
C ALA A 101 -1.57 -5.11 -15.19
N ARG A 102 -2.53 -5.39 -14.32
CA ARG A 102 -3.67 -4.50 -14.07
C ARG A 102 -3.40 -3.80 -12.77
N GLU A 103 -3.46 -2.47 -12.78
CA GLU A 103 -3.03 -1.65 -11.65
C GLU A 103 -4.09 -0.68 -11.16
N LEU A 104 -4.02 -0.41 -9.87
CA LEU A 104 -4.80 0.63 -9.20
C LEU A 104 -3.82 1.47 -8.39
N VAL A 105 -3.81 2.77 -8.62
CA VAL A 105 -2.91 3.71 -7.94
C VAL A 105 -3.69 4.55 -6.97
N LEU A 106 -3.32 4.51 -5.71
CA LEU A 106 -3.99 5.18 -4.60
C LEU A 106 -3.03 6.13 -3.90
N LYS A 107 -3.59 7.07 -3.17
CA LYS A 107 -2.83 7.94 -2.28
C LYS A 107 -3.33 7.73 -0.87
N ASP A 108 -2.40 7.46 0.06
CA ASP A 108 -2.75 7.23 1.46
C ASP A 108 -2.99 8.57 2.19
N PRO A 109 -3.40 8.55 3.48
CA PRO A 109 -3.68 9.79 4.22
C PRO A 109 -2.51 10.76 4.34
N ASP A 110 -1.28 10.30 4.24
CA ASP A 110 -0.07 11.13 4.34
C ASP A 110 0.56 11.45 2.98
N GLY A 111 -0.11 11.09 1.89
CA GLY A 111 0.35 11.39 0.54
C GLY A 111 1.27 10.35 -0.07
N TYR A 112 1.47 9.20 0.59
CA TYR A 112 2.24 8.10 0.01
C TYR A 112 1.47 7.49 -1.15
N VAL A 113 2.17 7.26 -2.25
CA VAL A 113 1.59 6.62 -3.43
C VAL A 113 1.68 5.11 -3.28
N ILE A 114 0.54 4.45 -3.39
CA ILE A 114 0.42 3.00 -3.26
C ILE A 114 -0.13 2.46 -4.58
N THR A 115 0.61 1.55 -5.20
CA THR A 115 0.14 0.84 -6.39
C THR A 115 -0.23 -0.58 -5.98
N LEU A 116 -1.41 -1.00 -6.40
CA LEU A 116 -1.81 -2.41 -6.33
C LEU A 116 -1.72 -2.98 -7.72
N SER A 117 -1.17 -4.18 -7.87
CA SER A 117 -1.04 -4.80 -9.18
C SER A 117 -1.38 -6.29 -9.15
N MET A 118 -1.94 -6.77 -10.26
CA MET A 118 -2.13 -8.19 -10.48
C MET A 118 -1.69 -8.54 -11.89
N MET A 119 -1.19 -9.77 -12.08
CA MET A 119 -0.91 -10.29 -13.41
C MET A 119 -2.21 -10.51 -14.16
N ILE A 120 -2.27 -10.05 -15.42
CA ILE A 120 -3.44 -10.28 -16.30
C ILE A 120 -3.40 -11.71 -16.82
N ASP A 121 -2.27 -12.13 -17.36
CA ASP A 121 -2.04 -13.48 -17.87
C ASP A 121 -0.96 -14.16 -17.04
N LYS A 122 -1.36 -15.06 -16.16
CA LYS A 122 -0.46 -15.74 -15.22
C LYS A 122 0.44 -16.78 -15.89
N GLY A 123 0.10 -17.19 -17.11
CA GLY A 123 0.93 -18.14 -17.87
C GLY A 123 2.06 -17.49 -18.65
N LYS A 124 2.17 -16.16 -18.64
CA LYS A 124 3.15 -15.44 -19.43
C LYS A 124 4.49 -15.35 -18.73
N ALA A 125 5.56 -15.72 -19.43
CA ALA A 125 6.92 -15.60 -18.90
C ALA A 125 7.34 -14.14 -18.82
N PHE A 126 8.16 -13.82 -17.82
CA PHE A 126 8.65 -12.46 -17.61
C PHE A 126 9.43 -11.92 -18.81
N ASP A 127 10.27 -12.75 -19.41
CA ASP A 127 11.06 -12.35 -20.58
C ASP A 127 10.19 -11.94 -21.77
N ASP A 128 9.07 -12.63 -21.98
CA ASP A 128 8.11 -12.29 -23.03
C ASP A 128 7.47 -10.92 -22.78
N VAL A 129 7.22 -10.59 -21.51
CA VAL A 129 6.67 -9.29 -21.13
C VAL A 129 7.69 -8.18 -21.38
N ILE A 130 8.94 -8.41 -20.98
CA ILE A 130 10.01 -7.43 -21.16
C ILE A 130 10.26 -7.13 -22.64
N ASP A 131 10.23 -8.15 -23.49
CA ASP A 131 10.44 -7.95 -24.94
C ASP A 131 9.36 -7.10 -25.58
N ARG A 132 8.14 -7.13 -25.05
CA ARG A 132 7.03 -6.31 -25.56
C ARG A 132 7.12 -4.83 -25.18
N VAL A 133 7.77 -4.49 -24.08
CA VAL A 133 7.82 -3.11 -23.58
C VAL A 133 9.13 -2.41 -23.85
N ARG A 134 10.07 -3.08 -24.48
CA ARG A 134 11.34 -2.48 -24.92
C ARG A 134 11.17 -1.49 -26.06
#